data_08d427e445a194c9e7f6a3192a462969
#
_entry.id   08d427e445a194c9e7f6a3192a462969
#
_cell.length_a   1.000
_cell.length_b   1.000
_cell.length_c   1.000
_cell.angle_alpha   90.00
_cell.angle_beta   90.00
_cell.angle_gamma   90.00
#
_symmetry.space_group_name_H-M   'P 1'
#
loop_
_entity.id
_entity.type
_entity.pdbx_description
1 polymer ?
#
loop_
_entity_poly.entity_id
_entity_poly.type
_entity_poly.pdbx_seq_one_letter_code
_entity_poly.pdbx_strand_id
1 'polypeptide(L)'
;ERSRGLGDVYKRQAPKKQEAKSDAKPEEKAGFKPKKSVALSGVVAGNTALCTVGRSGNDLHYRGYDILDIAHTSEFEEIAHLLVHGKLPNKSELAAYKQKLKSLRGLPAQLQVALEALPASSHPMDVMRTAVSVLGCVLPEKDDHNTPGARDIADRLMANLGSALLYWYHYSHNGRVIDVQTDDDSIGGHFLHLLHGEKPSDEWVKAMHISLNLYAEHEFNASTFTARVIAGTGSDMFSSIAGAIGALRGPKHGGANEVAFDVQKRYETPDEAEADIRRRVAVSYTHLRAHETSLH
;
A
#
# COMPACT_ATOMS: atom_id res chain seq x y z
N GLU A 1 30.18 3.33 36.15
CA GLU A 1 29.83 2.06 35.47
C GLU A 1 30.08 2.21 33.98
N ARG A 2 31.05 1.45 33.47
CA ARG A 2 31.47 1.53 32.06
C ARG A 2 30.52 0.66 31.22
N SER A 3 29.92 1.24 30.20
CA SER A 3 29.13 0.53 29.19
C SER A 3 30.01 -0.48 28.47
N ARG A 4 29.65 -1.76 28.53
CA ARG A 4 30.30 -2.83 27.74
C ARG A 4 29.81 -2.73 26.29
N GLY A 5 30.73 -2.48 25.36
CA GLY A 5 30.43 -2.35 23.96
C GLY A 5 29.99 -3.67 23.31
N LEU A 6 29.16 -3.59 22.27
CA LEU A 6 28.60 -4.68 21.46
C LEU A 6 29.66 -5.68 20.90
N GLY A 7 30.95 -5.33 20.94
CA GLY A 7 32.04 -6.19 20.45
C GLY A 7 32.30 -7.46 21.27
N ASP A 8 31.89 -7.50 22.53
CA ASP A 8 32.17 -8.66 23.42
C ASP A 8 31.16 -9.80 23.31
N VAL A 9 30.01 -9.58 22.70
CA VAL A 9 28.94 -10.58 22.51
C VAL A 9 29.29 -11.55 21.39
N TYR A 10 30.01 -11.12 20.37
CA TYR A 10 30.38 -11.99 19.23
C TYR A 10 31.56 -12.90 19.45
N LYS A 11 32.41 -12.67 20.48
CA LYS A 11 33.59 -13.50 20.76
C LYS A 11 33.29 -14.82 21.48
N ARG A 12 32.06 -15.03 21.95
CA ARG A 12 31.70 -16.24 22.73
C ARG A 12 31.11 -17.40 21.92
N GLN A 13 30.97 -17.28 20.60
CA GLN A 13 30.36 -18.33 19.77
C GLN A 13 31.26 -19.00 18.74
N ALA A 14 32.56 -18.92 18.88
CA ALA A 14 33.46 -19.70 18.03
C ALA A 14 33.58 -21.13 18.56
N PRO A 15 33.27 -22.18 17.78
CA PRO A 15 33.44 -23.55 18.22
C PRO A 15 34.93 -23.92 18.31
N LYS A 16 35.32 -24.59 19.39
CA LYS A 16 36.66 -25.17 19.58
C LYS A 16 36.87 -26.25 18.53
N LYS A 17 37.96 -26.13 17.75
CA LYS A 17 38.47 -27.21 16.90
C LYS A 17 38.90 -28.41 17.76
N GLN A 18 38.25 -29.54 17.58
CA GLN A 18 38.78 -30.83 17.97
C GLN A 18 39.55 -31.43 16.79
N GLU A 19 40.84 -31.70 17.00
CA GLU A 19 41.63 -32.51 16.09
C GLU A 19 41.28 -33.99 16.32
N ALA A 20 40.76 -34.63 15.27
CA ALA A 20 40.68 -36.09 15.22
C ALA A 20 41.36 -36.58 13.95
N LYS A 21 42.42 -37.39 14.13
CA LYS A 21 43.04 -38.18 13.08
C LYS A 21 42.11 -39.34 12.70
N SER A 22 41.83 -39.52 11.43
CA SER A 22 41.52 -40.84 10.89
C SER A 22 41.69 -40.88 9.38
N ASP A 23 42.39 -41.88 8.92
CA ASP A 23 42.55 -42.28 7.54
C ASP A 23 41.21 -42.67 6.93
N ALA A 24 40.76 -41.93 5.90
CA ALA A 24 39.63 -42.33 5.05
C ALA A 24 39.89 -41.88 3.62
N LYS A 25 39.61 -42.76 2.66
CA LYS A 25 39.70 -42.59 1.23
C LYS A 25 39.03 -41.32 0.72
N PRO A 26 39.48 -40.77 -0.42
CA PRO A 26 38.83 -39.57 -0.97
C PRO A 26 37.41 -39.89 -1.46
N GLU A 27 36.41 -39.49 -0.70
CA GLU A 27 35.05 -39.42 -1.18
C GLU A 27 34.94 -38.27 -2.21
N GLU A 28 34.40 -38.59 -3.37
CA GLU A 28 34.01 -37.64 -4.39
C GLU A 28 33.16 -36.52 -3.72
N LYS A 29 33.66 -35.31 -3.77
CA LYS A 29 32.90 -34.13 -3.34
C LYS A 29 31.61 -34.09 -4.13
N ALA A 30 30.50 -34.49 -3.51
CA ALA A 30 29.15 -34.27 -4.01
C ALA A 30 29.03 -32.78 -4.26
N GLY A 31 28.97 -32.37 -5.54
CA GLY A 31 28.85 -30.99 -5.94
C GLY A 31 27.64 -30.37 -5.26
N PHE A 32 27.83 -29.22 -4.62
CA PHE A 32 26.75 -28.44 -4.05
C PHE A 32 25.70 -28.17 -5.14
N LYS A 33 24.61 -28.95 -5.16
CA LYS A 33 23.47 -28.67 -6.03
C LYS A 33 22.79 -27.44 -5.45
N PRO A 34 22.72 -26.32 -6.18
CA PRO A 34 22.01 -25.16 -5.69
C PRO A 34 20.57 -25.61 -5.41
N LYS A 35 20.06 -25.31 -4.20
CA LYS A 35 18.66 -25.55 -3.87
C LYS A 35 17.83 -24.86 -4.92
N LYS A 36 16.90 -25.57 -5.54
CA LYS A 36 15.90 -24.96 -6.42
C LYS A 36 15.28 -23.78 -5.68
N SER A 37 15.22 -22.62 -6.31
CA SER A 37 14.44 -21.49 -5.83
C SER A 37 13.06 -21.99 -5.43
N VAL A 38 12.70 -21.88 -4.16
CA VAL A 38 11.35 -22.22 -3.70
C VAL A 38 10.49 -21.02 -4.08
N ALA A 39 9.76 -21.11 -5.20
CA ALA A 39 8.70 -20.19 -5.49
C ALA A 39 7.61 -20.35 -4.43
N LEU A 40 7.15 -19.24 -3.86
CA LEU A 40 6.01 -19.23 -2.93
C LEU A 40 4.66 -19.43 -3.66
N SER A 41 4.66 -19.44 -4.98
CA SER A 41 3.49 -19.78 -5.79
C SER A 41 3.00 -21.19 -5.43
N GLY A 42 1.72 -21.31 -5.09
CA GLY A 42 1.10 -22.55 -4.62
C GLY A 42 1.19 -22.78 -3.11
N VAL A 43 1.79 -21.89 -2.34
CA VAL A 43 1.75 -21.91 -0.87
C VAL A 43 0.59 -21.07 -0.40
N VAL A 44 -0.30 -21.64 0.42
CA VAL A 44 -1.40 -20.89 1.06
C VAL A 44 -0.80 -19.88 2.03
N ALA A 45 -0.91 -18.59 1.68
CA ALA A 45 -0.39 -17.49 2.48
C ALA A 45 -1.26 -17.19 3.73
N GLY A 46 -2.53 -17.56 3.69
CA GLY A 46 -3.48 -17.36 4.77
C GLY A 46 -4.92 -17.42 4.30
N ASN A 47 -5.84 -17.15 5.23
CA ASN A 47 -7.27 -17.01 4.94
C ASN A 47 -7.70 -15.55 5.09
N THR A 48 -8.59 -15.10 4.22
CA THR A 48 -9.24 -13.79 4.31
C THR A 48 -10.74 -13.93 4.18
N ALA A 49 -11.47 -13.08 4.92
CA ALA A 49 -12.92 -12.90 4.78
C ALA A 49 -13.27 -11.56 4.11
N LEU A 50 -12.27 -10.81 3.64
CA LEU A 50 -12.46 -9.47 3.09
C LEU A 50 -12.81 -9.51 1.61
N CYS A 51 -12.17 -10.42 0.86
CA CYS A 51 -12.23 -10.43 -0.58
C CYS A 51 -12.13 -11.86 -1.11
N THR A 52 -12.74 -12.11 -2.27
CA THR A 52 -12.49 -13.29 -3.11
C THR A 52 -12.24 -12.82 -4.53
N VAL A 53 -11.22 -13.39 -5.17
CA VAL A 53 -10.78 -13.05 -6.53
C VAL A 53 -10.69 -14.32 -7.35
N GLY A 54 -11.24 -14.31 -8.56
CA GLY A 54 -11.05 -15.39 -9.54
C GLY A 54 -11.61 -16.75 -9.13
N ARG A 55 -12.59 -16.79 -8.22
CA ARG A 55 -13.20 -18.05 -7.77
C ARG A 55 -14.07 -18.68 -8.85
N SER A 56 -14.68 -17.85 -9.68
CA SER A 56 -15.57 -18.26 -10.78
C SER A 56 -15.19 -17.52 -12.09
N GLY A 57 -13.89 -17.42 -12.42
CA GLY A 57 -13.39 -16.68 -13.57
C GLY A 57 -12.73 -15.36 -13.17
N ASN A 58 -13.22 -14.23 -13.66
CA ASN A 58 -12.70 -12.89 -13.38
C ASN A 58 -13.53 -12.14 -12.32
N ASP A 59 -14.16 -12.84 -11.40
CA ASP A 59 -14.97 -12.26 -10.34
C ASP A 59 -14.14 -11.63 -9.24
N LEU A 60 -14.69 -10.57 -8.67
CA LEU A 60 -14.16 -9.88 -7.49
C LEU A 60 -15.32 -9.58 -6.54
N HIS A 61 -15.22 -10.04 -5.29
CA HIS A 61 -16.23 -9.81 -4.28
C HIS A 61 -15.62 -9.21 -3.02
N TYR A 62 -16.22 -8.17 -2.48
CA TYR A 62 -15.87 -7.60 -1.19
C TYR A 62 -16.85 -8.08 -0.13
N ARG A 63 -16.40 -8.92 0.81
CA ARG A 63 -17.25 -9.54 1.85
C ARG A 63 -18.54 -10.18 1.30
N GLY A 64 -18.46 -10.74 0.10
CA GLY A 64 -19.57 -11.41 -0.58
C GLY A 64 -20.42 -10.53 -1.49
N TYR A 65 -20.17 -9.23 -1.57
CA TYR A 65 -20.80 -8.32 -2.55
C TYR A 65 -19.98 -8.31 -3.84
N ASP A 66 -20.64 -8.54 -4.98
CA ASP A 66 -19.99 -8.47 -6.28
C ASP A 66 -19.55 -7.02 -6.55
N ILE A 67 -18.31 -6.85 -7.03
CA ILE A 67 -17.78 -5.52 -7.36
C ILE A 67 -18.60 -4.81 -8.43
N LEU A 68 -19.17 -5.56 -9.37
CA LEU A 68 -20.00 -5.00 -10.45
C LEU A 68 -21.29 -4.36 -9.90
N ASP A 69 -21.81 -4.87 -8.80
CA ASP A 69 -23.03 -4.34 -8.18
C ASP A 69 -22.74 -3.09 -7.35
N ILE A 70 -21.56 -3.01 -6.72
CA ILE A 70 -21.26 -1.96 -5.75
C ILE A 70 -20.33 -0.86 -6.27
N ALA A 71 -19.51 -1.11 -7.30
CA ALA A 71 -18.52 -0.12 -7.75
C ALA A 71 -19.13 1.19 -8.25
N HIS A 72 -20.29 1.14 -8.92
CA HIS A 72 -20.96 2.30 -9.51
C HIS A 72 -22.06 2.90 -8.63
N THR A 73 -22.53 2.14 -7.65
CA THR A 73 -23.71 2.48 -6.85
C THR A 73 -23.37 2.96 -5.45
N SER A 74 -22.16 2.59 -4.96
CA SER A 74 -21.72 2.94 -3.62
C SER A 74 -20.71 4.07 -3.62
N GLU A 75 -20.78 4.93 -2.61
CA GLU A 75 -19.70 5.85 -2.27
C GLU A 75 -18.50 5.07 -1.71
N PHE A 76 -17.29 5.60 -1.82
CA PHE A 76 -16.10 4.93 -1.29
C PHE A 76 -16.19 4.72 0.23
N GLU A 77 -16.78 5.63 0.95
CA GLU A 77 -16.99 5.54 2.40
C GLU A 77 -17.85 4.34 2.81
N GLU A 78 -18.80 3.91 1.96
CA GLU A 78 -19.59 2.70 2.17
C GLU A 78 -18.70 1.44 2.05
N ILE A 79 -17.85 1.41 1.01
CA ILE A 79 -16.90 0.31 0.80
C ILE A 79 -15.83 0.28 1.89
N ALA A 80 -15.29 1.43 2.28
CA ALA A 80 -14.34 1.54 3.39
C ALA A 80 -14.97 1.02 4.70
N HIS A 81 -16.21 1.42 4.99
CA HIS A 81 -16.95 0.90 6.15
C HIS A 81 -17.17 -0.62 6.06
N LEU A 82 -17.55 -1.13 4.89
CA LEU A 82 -17.70 -2.56 4.67
C LEU A 82 -16.40 -3.33 4.98
N LEU A 83 -15.29 -2.87 4.47
CA LEU A 83 -14.00 -3.56 4.61
C LEU A 83 -13.43 -3.44 6.04
N VAL A 84 -13.45 -2.24 6.63
CA VAL A 84 -12.87 -1.96 7.95
C VAL A 84 -13.80 -2.39 9.08
N HIS A 85 -15.10 -2.08 9.00
CA HIS A 85 -16.07 -2.32 10.06
C HIS A 85 -16.92 -3.57 9.86
N GLY A 86 -16.85 -4.21 8.68
CA GLY A 86 -17.38 -5.56 8.46
C GLY A 86 -18.77 -5.64 7.87
N LYS A 87 -19.45 -4.51 7.65
CA LYS A 87 -20.81 -4.43 7.07
C LYS A 87 -20.99 -3.15 6.28
N LEU A 88 -21.90 -3.15 5.32
CA LEU A 88 -22.37 -1.91 4.70
C LEU A 88 -23.10 -1.05 5.75
N PRO A 89 -22.85 0.28 5.78
CA PRO A 89 -23.54 1.16 6.70
C PRO A 89 -24.98 1.43 6.25
N ASN A 90 -25.89 1.62 7.17
CA ASN A 90 -27.15 2.28 6.86
C ASN A 90 -26.93 3.79 6.68
N LYS A 91 -27.97 4.54 6.26
CA LYS A 91 -27.85 5.98 5.96
C LYS A 91 -27.32 6.81 7.14
N SER A 92 -27.74 6.48 8.38
CA SER A 92 -27.31 7.22 9.57
C SER A 92 -25.87 6.84 9.97
N GLU A 93 -25.50 5.58 9.82
CA GLU A 93 -24.12 5.08 10.04
C GLU A 93 -23.16 5.70 9.01
N LEU A 94 -23.55 5.76 7.73
CA LEU A 94 -22.77 6.41 6.68
C LEU A 94 -22.54 7.90 6.97
N ALA A 95 -23.60 8.63 7.33
CA ALA A 95 -23.48 10.04 7.68
C ALA A 95 -22.53 10.26 8.86
N ALA A 96 -22.65 9.45 9.92
CA ALA A 96 -21.76 9.51 11.07
C ALA A 96 -20.32 9.18 10.70
N TYR A 97 -20.12 8.16 9.85
CA TYR A 97 -18.78 7.74 9.39
C TYR A 97 -18.11 8.83 8.54
N LYS A 98 -18.84 9.43 7.61
CA LYS A 98 -18.35 10.57 6.81
C LYS A 98 -17.94 11.75 7.70
N GLN A 99 -18.72 12.07 8.72
CA GLN A 99 -18.36 13.12 9.69
C GLN A 99 -17.10 12.75 10.51
N LYS A 100 -16.98 11.49 10.93
CA LYS A 100 -15.75 11.00 11.57
C LYS A 100 -14.53 11.20 10.67
N LEU A 101 -14.59 10.72 9.43
CA LEU A 101 -13.49 10.87 8.48
C LEU A 101 -13.15 12.33 8.21
N LYS A 102 -14.16 13.20 8.03
CA LYS A 102 -13.98 14.64 7.86
C LYS A 102 -13.24 15.27 9.05
N SER A 103 -13.54 14.87 10.26
CA SER A 103 -12.87 15.37 11.48
C SER A 103 -11.40 14.92 11.60
N LEU A 104 -10.99 13.89 10.86
CA LEU A 104 -9.64 13.31 10.90
C LEU A 104 -8.69 13.82 9.82
N ARG A 105 -9.12 14.74 8.94
CA ARG A 105 -8.33 15.26 7.81
C ARG A 105 -7.15 16.12 8.20
N GLY A 106 -7.17 16.70 9.41
CA GLY A 106 -6.14 17.60 9.91
C GLY A 106 -4.77 16.92 10.03
N LEU A 107 -3.73 17.73 9.84
CA LEU A 107 -2.34 17.29 9.96
C LEU A 107 -1.72 17.83 11.26
N PRO A 108 -1.13 16.96 12.11
CA PRO A 108 -0.33 17.42 13.24
C PRO A 108 0.81 18.35 12.79
N ALA A 109 1.14 19.36 13.60
CA ALA A 109 2.19 20.32 13.26
C ALA A 109 3.56 19.65 12.98
N GLN A 110 3.90 18.59 13.72
CA GLN A 110 5.13 17.83 13.50
C GLN A 110 5.15 17.14 12.12
N LEU A 111 3.98 16.69 11.65
CA LEU A 111 3.86 16.12 10.30
C LEU A 111 4.05 17.21 9.23
N GLN A 112 3.46 18.39 9.41
CA GLN A 112 3.64 19.51 8.47
C GLN A 112 5.12 19.86 8.33
N VAL A 113 5.83 20.03 9.46
CA VAL A 113 7.29 20.31 9.46
C VAL A 113 8.08 19.22 8.74
N ALA A 114 7.73 17.95 8.96
CA ALA A 114 8.40 16.85 8.27
C ALA A 114 8.14 16.86 6.76
N LEU A 115 6.92 17.17 6.33
CA LEU A 115 6.55 17.27 4.91
C LEU A 115 7.25 18.45 4.22
N GLU A 116 7.36 19.60 4.89
CA GLU A 116 8.05 20.79 4.40
C GLU A 116 9.56 20.57 4.17
N ALA A 117 10.16 19.65 4.92
CA ALA A 117 11.56 19.26 4.74
C ALA A 117 11.81 18.33 3.53
N LEU A 118 10.78 17.76 2.93
CA LEU A 118 10.94 16.85 1.80
C LEU A 118 11.04 17.61 0.48
N PRO A 119 12.06 17.32 -0.37
CA PRO A 119 12.24 18.03 -1.63
C PRO A 119 11.13 17.67 -2.65
N ALA A 120 10.86 18.59 -3.59
CA ALA A 120 9.90 18.40 -4.67
C ALA A 120 10.22 17.18 -5.58
N SER A 121 11.48 16.77 -5.64
CA SER A 121 11.93 15.59 -6.39
C SER A 121 11.61 14.26 -5.69
N SER A 122 11.07 14.28 -4.48
CA SER A 122 10.66 13.06 -3.76
C SER A 122 9.52 12.37 -4.52
N HIS A 123 9.57 11.05 -4.57
CA HIS A 123 8.45 10.29 -5.11
C HIS A 123 7.23 10.36 -4.17
N PRO A 124 6.00 10.58 -4.67
CA PRO A 124 4.80 10.70 -3.83
C PRO A 124 4.59 9.56 -2.83
N MET A 125 4.89 8.32 -3.22
CA MET A 125 4.80 7.17 -2.31
C MET A 125 5.81 7.21 -1.17
N ASP A 126 7.01 7.78 -1.39
CA ASP A 126 8.02 7.96 -0.35
C ASP A 126 7.58 9.04 0.64
N VAL A 127 6.90 10.09 0.15
CA VAL A 127 6.27 11.12 0.99
C VAL A 127 5.18 10.49 1.86
N MET A 128 4.28 9.71 1.30
CA MET A 128 3.21 9.03 2.05
C MET A 128 3.77 8.06 3.10
N ARG A 129 4.80 7.27 2.75
CA ARG A 129 5.47 6.38 3.69
C ARG A 129 6.08 7.16 4.86
N THR A 130 6.72 8.28 4.58
CA THR A 130 7.27 9.19 5.61
C THR A 130 6.17 9.75 6.48
N ALA A 131 5.05 10.20 5.89
CA ALA A 131 3.90 10.72 6.63
C ALA A 131 3.34 9.68 7.62
N VAL A 132 3.18 8.42 7.19
CA VAL A 132 2.73 7.34 8.09
C VAL A 132 3.70 7.12 9.24
N SER A 133 5.01 7.11 8.97
CA SER A 133 6.03 6.92 10.02
C SER A 133 6.02 8.07 11.04
N VAL A 134 5.88 9.31 10.58
CA VAL A 134 5.76 10.48 11.47
C VAL A 134 4.49 10.40 12.30
N LEU A 135 3.35 10.04 11.69
CA LEU A 135 2.08 9.86 12.41
C LEU A 135 2.20 8.83 13.53
N GLY A 136 2.89 7.71 13.29
CA GLY A 136 3.15 6.70 14.31
C GLY A 136 3.98 7.22 15.49
N CYS A 137 4.92 8.14 15.23
CA CYS A 137 5.70 8.79 16.29
C CYS A 137 4.88 9.82 17.10
N VAL A 138 3.99 10.55 16.42
CA VAL A 138 3.21 11.65 17.03
C VAL A 138 1.93 11.17 17.71
N LEU A 139 1.32 10.13 17.14
CA LEU A 139 0.06 9.54 17.57
C LEU A 139 0.22 8.03 17.76
N PRO A 140 1.07 7.57 18.67
CA PRO A 140 1.41 6.16 18.78
C PRO A 140 0.17 5.30 19.08
N GLU A 141 0.16 4.11 18.51
CA GLU A 141 -0.82 3.08 18.85
C GLU A 141 -0.66 2.68 20.33
N LYS A 142 -1.77 2.33 20.96
CA LYS A 142 -1.73 1.81 22.33
C LYS A 142 -1.19 0.37 22.35
N ASP A 143 -0.46 0.03 23.39
CA ASP A 143 0.21 -1.28 23.55
C ASP A 143 -0.75 -2.48 23.55
N ASP A 144 -2.05 -2.26 23.75
CA ASP A 144 -3.05 -3.33 23.77
C ASP A 144 -3.40 -3.86 22.37
N HIS A 145 -2.97 -3.20 21.30
CA HIS A 145 -3.19 -3.56 19.89
C HIS A 145 -4.62 -4.06 19.58
N ASN A 146 -5.62 -3.45 20.24
CA ASN A 146 -6.99 -3.92 20.10
C ASN A 146 -7.61 -3.54 18.74
N THR A 147 -8.61 -4.32 18.32
CA THR A 147 -9.29 -4.11 17.03
C THR A 147 -9.97 -2.74 16.90
N PRO A 148 -10.64 -2.16 17.90
CA PRO A 148 -11.17 -0.80 17.81
C PRO A 148 -10.07 0.25 17.56
N GLY A 149 -8.96 0.19 18.28
CA GLY A 149 -7.83 1.09 18.10
C GLY A 149 -7.22 0.99 16.69
N ALA A 150 -7.03 -0.21 16.16
CA ALA A 150 -6.56 -0.44 14.81
C ALA A 150 -7.51 0.15 13.74
N ARG A 151 -8.83 0.02 13.93
CA ARG A 151 -9.83 0.65 13.06
C ARG A 151 -9.77 2.17 13.09
N ASP A 152 -9.58 2.75 14.26
CA ASP A 152 -9.45 4.21 14.41
C ASP A 152 -8.19 4.74 13.70
N ILE A 153 -7.09 3.98 13.74
CA ILE A 153 -5.88 4.31 12.96
C ILE A 153 -6.14 4.18 11.46
N ALA A 154 -6.81 3.10 11.02
CA ALA A 154 -7.16 2.93 9.61
C ALA A 154 -8.03 4.08 9.10
N ASP A 155 -9.08 4.47 9.83
CA ASP A 155 -9.95 5.59 9.49
C ASP A 155 -9.16 6.92 9.42
N ARG A 156 -8.24 7.15 10.36
CA ARG A 156 -7.37 8.32 10.36
C ARG A 156 -6.45 8.35 9.14
N LEU A 157 -5.79 7.24 8.82
CA LEU A 157 -4.89 7.17 7.67
C LEU A 157 -5.64 7.37 6.35
N MET A 158 -6.83 6.77 6.20
CA MET A 158 -7.67 7.01 5.03
C MET A 158 -8.07 8.49 4.89
N ALA A 159 -8.37 9.15 6.00
CA ALA A 159 -8.82 10.53 5.99
C ALA A 159 -7.69 11.54 5.72
N ASN A 160 -6.46 11.29 6.22
CA ASN A 160 -5.42 12.32 6.22
C ASN A 160 -4.25 12.08 5.27
N LEU A 161 -4.06 10.89 4.71
CA LEU A 161 -2.96 10.64 3.78
C LEU A 161 -3.06 11.46 2.49
N GLY A 162 -4.27 11.65 1.96
CA GLY A 162 -4.51 12.56 0.84
C GLY A 162 -4.16 14.01 1.18
N SER A 163 -4.57 14.48 2.37
CA SER A 163 -4.22 15.80 2.89
C SER A 163 -2.70 15.98 3.02
N ALA A 164 -2.01 14.99 3.57
CA ALA A 164 -0.55 15.03 3.73
C ALA A 164 0.18 15.10 2.39
N LEU A 165 -0.25 14.28 1.42
CA LEU A 165 0.34 14.28 0.09
C LEU A 165 0.17 15.62 -0.62
N LEU A 166 -1.03 16.20 -0.57
CA LEU A 166 -1.32 17.44 -1.27
C LEU A 166 -0.78 18.67 -0.54
N TYR A 167 -0.67 18.63 0.79
CA TYR A 167 0.08 19.64 1.55
C TYR A 167 1.54 19.69 1.10
N TRP A 168 2.22 18.54 1.07
CA TRP A 168 3.59 18.44 0.57
C TRP A 168 3.69 18.90 -0.89
N TYR A 169 2.78 18.45 -1.76
CA TYR A 169 2.79 18.81 -3.18
C TYR A 169 2.74 20.33 -3.38
N HIS A 170 1.79 21.01 -2.78
CA HIS A 170 1.66 22.46 -2.93
C HIS A 170 2.82 23.22 -2.28
N TYR A 171 3.30 22.74 -1.13
CA TYR A 171 4.44 23.37 -0.47
C TYR A 171 5.72 23.21 -1.28
N SER A 172 6.06 21.99 -1.65
CA SER A 172 7.34 21.68 -2.29
C SER A 172 7.45 22.18 -3.75
N HIS A 173 6.34 22.19 -4.50
CA HIS A 173 6.34 22.58 -5.90
C HIS A 173 5.97 24.05 -6.12
N ASN A 174 5.14 24.62 -5.25
CA ASN A 174 4.59 25.96 -5.45
C ASN A 174 4.93 26.92 -4.30
N GLY A 175 5.63 26.48 -3.25
CA GLY A 175 5.91 27.27 -2.05
C GLY A 175 4.67 27.67 -1.27
N ARG A 176 3.53 26.96 -1.46
CA ARG A 176 2.23 27.36 -0.93
C ARG A 176 1.79 26.45 0.22
N VAL A 177 1.59 27.00 1.38
CA VAL A 177 0.89 26.35 2.50
C VAL A 177 -0.61 26.37 2.21
N ILE A 178 -1.24 25.20 2.15
CA ILE A 178 -2.69 25.08 1.97
C ILE A 178 -3.38 24.73 3.29
N ASP A 179 -4.61 25.21 3.45
CA ASP A 179 -5.51 24.67 4.48
C ASP A 179 -6.04 23.31 3.98
N VAL A 180 -5.86 22.28 4.80
CA VAL A 180 -6.31 20.93 4.50
C VAL A 180 -7.74 20.65 4.97
N GLN A 181 -8.49 21.66 5.39
CA GLN A 181 -9.89 21.55 5.73
C GLN A 181 -10.74 21.95 4.53
N THR A 182 -11.68 21.11 4.13
CA THR A 182 -12.69 21.41 3.10
C THR A 182 -14.07 20.98 3.55
N ASP A 183 -15.09 21.50 2.89
CA ASP A 183 -16.50 21.13 3.17
C ASP A 183 -16.96 19.88 2.46
N ASP A 184 -16.10 19.26 1.64
CA ASP A 184 -16.45 18.05 0.90
C ASP A 184 -16.80 16.90 1.84
N ASP A 185 -17.83 16.16 1.48
CA ASP A 185 -18.33 15.04 2.29
C ASP A 185 -17.52 13.75 2.10
N SER A 186 -16.78 13.63 1.00
CA SER A 186 -16.05 12.42 0.64
C SER A 186 -14.55 12.60 0.65
N ILE A 187 -13.81 11.49 0.81
CA ILE A 187 -12.34 11.43 0.69
C ILE A 187 -11.94 11.82 -0.74
N GLY A 188 -12.63 11.29 -1.75
CA GLY A 188 -12.35 11.58 -3.15
C GLY A 188 -12.59 13.04 -3.53
N GLY A 189 -13.71 13.60 -3.09
CA GLY A 189 -14.04 15.02 -3.31
C GLY A 189 -13.04 15.94 -2.61
N HIS A 190 -12.72 15.65 -1.37
CA HIS A 190 -11.70 16.36 -0.60
C HIS A 190 -10.32 16.34 -1.30
N PHE A 191 -9.89 15.17 -1.78
CA PHE A 191 -8.62 15.05 -2.50
C PHE A 191 -8.59 15.92 -3.76
N LEU A 192 -9.64 15.86 -4.58
CA LEU A 192 -9.75 16.68 -5.78
C LEU A 192 -9.78 18.17 -5.48
N HIS A 193 -10.52 18.58 -4.44
CA HIS A 193 -10.59 19.96 -4.00
C HIS A 193 -9.21 20.49 -3.60
N LEU A 194 -8.45 19.75 -2.78
CA LEU A 194 -7.10 20.14 -2.39
C LEU A 194 -6.16 20.17 -3.59
N LEU A 195 -6.28 19.24 -4.52
CA LEU A 195 -5.41 19.14 -5.70
C LEU A 195 -5.59 20.36 -6.63
N HIS A 196 -6.83 20.71 -6.93
CA HIS A 196 -7.17 21.76 -7.91
C HIS A 196 -7.36 23.14 -7.27
N GLY A 197 -7.61 23.22 -5.96
CA GLY A 197 -7.86 24.45 -5.24
C GLY A 197 -9.30 24.99 -5.41
N GLU A 198 -10.19 24.15 -5.95
CA GLU A 198 -11.60 24.48 -6.17
C GLU A 198 -12.48 23.23 -5.95
N LYS A 199 -13.76 23.46 -5.66
CA LYS A 199 -14.72 22.38 -5.45
C LYS A 199 -14.88 21.56 -6.73
N PRO A 200 -14.69 20.22 -6.68
CA PRO A 200 -14.83 19.36 -7.86
C PRO A 200 -16.29 19.23 -8.30
N SER A 201 -16.50 18.91 -9.58
CA SER A 201 -17.84 18.56 -10.09
C SER A 201 -18.27 17.18 -9.55
N ASP A 202 -19.58 16.94 -9.54
CA ASP A 202 -20.16 15.67 -9.10
C ASP A 202 -19.66 14.49 -9.96
N GLU A 203 -19.41 14.73 -11.26
CA GLU A 203 -18.84 13.71 -12.16
C GLU A 203 -17.44 13.28 -11.74
N TRP A 204 -16.58 14.23 -11.39
CA TRP A 204 -15.22 13.94 -10.91
C TRP A 204 -15.24 13.23 -9.56
N VAL A 205 -16.12 13.65 -8.65
CA VAL A 205 -16.31 12.96 -7.36
C VAL A 205 -16.77 11.53 -7.58
N LYS A 206 -17.73 11.31 -8.48
CA LYS A 206 -18.21 9.98 -8.84
C LYS A 206 -17.11 9.11 -9.45
N ALA A 207 -16.30 9.67 -10.35
CA ALA A 207 -15.17 8.97 -10.94
C ALA A 207 -14.15 8.53 -9.87
N MET A 208 -13.89 9.40 -8.87
CA MET A 208 -13.01 9.05 -7.74
C MET A 208 -13.62 7.96 -6.86
N HIS A 209 -14.91 7.99 -6.57
CA HIS A 209 -15.56 6.90 -5.83
C HIS A 209 -15.38 5.56 -6.54
N ILE A 210 -15.67 5.49 -7.84
CA ILE A 210 -15.52 4.27 -8.62
C ILE A 210 -14.08 3.79 -8.64
N SER A 211 -13.14 4.70 -8.86
CA SER A 211 -11.71 4.37 -8.85
C SER A 211 -11.26 3.81 -7.50
N LEU A 212 -11.60 4.48 -6.40
CA LEU A 212 -11.25 4.03 -5.05
C LEU A 212 -11.93 2.70 -4.69
N ASN A 213 -13.19 2.49 -5.11
CA ASN A 213 -13.91 1.23 -4.89
C ASN A 213 -13.21 0.06 -5.59
N LEU A 214 -12.75 0.24 -6.84
CA LEU A 214 -12.06 -0.79 -7.61
C LEU A 214 -10.67 -1.10 -7.06
N TYR A 215 -10.01 -0.14 -6.41
CA TYR A 215 -8.68 -0.32 -5.81
C TYR A 215 -8.69 -0.75 -4.35
N ALA A 216 -9.87 -0.84 -3.70
CA ALA A 216 -9.95 -0.97 -2.25
C ALA A 216 -9.39 -2.28 -1.69
N GLU A 217 -9.53 -3.40 -2.40
CA GLU A 217 -9.11 -4.72 -1.90
C GLU A 217 -8.82 -5.68 -3.05
N HIS A 218 -7.80 -6.54 -2.89
CA HIS A 218 -7.47 -7.60 -3.84
C HIS A 218 -6.70 -8.74 -3.14
N GLU A 219 -7.27 -9.32 -2.08
CA GLU A 219 -6.71 -10.43 -1.30
C GLU A 219 -5.29 -10.14 -0.75
N PHE A 220 -4.39 -11.14 -0.86
CA PHE A 220 -3.00 -11.04 -0.38
C PHE A 220 -2.06 -10.48 -1.45
N ASN A 221 -2.39 -9.32 -2.02
CA ASN A 221 -1.41 -8.61 -2.84
C ASN A 221 -0.12 -8.30 -2.04
N ALA A 222 0.97 -7.94 -2.73
CA ALA A 222 2.29 -7.80 -2.10
C ALA A 222 2.31 -6.80 -0.92
N SER A 223 1.58 -5.70 -0.99
CA SER A 223 1.53 -4.72 0.11
C SER A 223 0.70 -5.22 1.28
N THR A 224 -0.45 -5.85 1.05
CA THR A 224 -1.26 -6.48 2.09
C THR A 224 -0.47 -7.60 2.78
N PHE A 225 0.23 -8.44 2.03
CA PHE A 225 1.09 -9.49 2.59
C PHE A 225 2.21 -8.91 3.44
N THR A 226 2.87 -7.84 2.97
CA THR A 226 3.92 -7.14 3.73
C THR A 226 3.37 -6.57 5.05
N ALA A 227 2.21 -5.91 5.02
CA ALA A 227 1.56 -5.40 6.24
C ALA A 227 1.29 -6.53 7.25
N ARG A 228 0.79 -7.67 6.77
CA ARG A 228 0.50 -8.83 7.62
C ARG A 228 1.76 -9.46 8.22
N VAL A 229 2.86 -9.51 7.47
CA VAL A 229 4.15 -10.00 7.98
C VAL A 229 4.64 -9.10 9.11
N ILE A 230 4.61 -7.77 8.92
CA ILE A 230 5.04 -6.82 9.95
C ILE A 230 4.12 -6.89 11.17
N ALA A 231 2.80 -6.84 10.99
CA ALA A 231 1.83 -6.99 12.08
C ALA A 231 2.00 -8.33 12.84
N GLY A 232 2.35 -9.40 12.12
CA GLY A 232 2.62 -10.73 12.70
C GLY A 232 3.83 -10.77 13.64
N THR A 233 4.70 -9.76 13.61
CA THR A 233 5.80 -9.60 14.58
C THR A 233 5.37 -8.93 15.89
N GLY A 234 4.11 -8.49 15.99
CA GLY A 234 3.62 -7.66 17.09
C GLY A 234 3.94 -6.17 16.94
N SER A 235 4.37 -5.74 15.76
CA SER A 235 4.61 -4.32 15.46
C SER A 235 3.30 -3.54 15.33
N ASP A 236 3.36 -2.24 15.52
CA ASP A 236 2.22 -1.32 15.46
C ASP A 236 1.64 -1.18 14.04
N MET A 237 0.41 -0.66 13.99
CA MET A 237 -0.32 -0.46 12.73
C MET A 237 0.37 0.52 11.77
N PHE A 238 0.98 1.60 12.29
CA PHE A 238 1.67 2.58 11.44
C PHE A 238 2.90 1.97 10.78
N SER A 239 3.69 1.19 11.51
CA SER A 239 4.83 0.45 10.95
C SER A 239 4.39 -0.54 9.88
N SER A 240 3.28 -1.25 10.10
CA SER A 240 2.70 -2.19 9.15
C SER A 240 2.28 -1.50 7.84
N ILE A 241 1.60 -0.35 7.93
CA ILE A 241 1.17 0.42 6.76
C ILE A 241 2.35 1.10 6.07
N ALA A 242 3.32 1.64 6.81
CA ALA A 242 4.55 2.20 6.22
C ALA A 242 5.31 1.15 5.39
N GLY A 243 5.43 -0.08 5.89
CA GLY A 243 6.01 -1.20 5.15
C GLY A 243 5.20 -1.61 3.92
N ALA A 244 3.87 -1.60 4.02
CA ALA A 244 2.96 -1.86 2.89
C ALA A 244 3.12 -0.83 1.78
N ILE A 245 3.22 0.47 2.12
CA ILE A 245 3.48 1.55 1.16
C ILE A 245 4.87 1.36 0.52
N GLY A 246 5.87 0.94 1.29
CA GLY A 246 7.20 0.58 0.77
C GLY A 246 7.14 -0.53 -0.27
N ALA A 247 6.35 -1.58 -0.04
CA ALA A 247 6.12 -2.64 -1.02
C ALA A 247 5.35 -2.13 -2.24
N LEU A 248 4.33 -1.29 -2.04
CA LEU A 248 3.52 -0.69 -3.12
C LEU A 248 4.36 0.19 -4.05
N ARG A 249 5.42 0.84 -3.54
CA ARG A 249 6.36 1.66 -4.30
C ARG A 249 7.09 0.90 -5.41
N GLY A 250 7.22 -0.41 -5.28
CA GLY A 250 8.02 -1.24 -6.20
C GLY A 250 7.47 -1.25 -7.63
N PRO A 251 8.34 -1.22 -8.67
CA PRO A 251 7.92 -1.22 -10.08
C PRO A 251 7.21 -2.51 -10.51
N LYS A 252 7.31 -3.55 -9.70
CA LYS A 252 6.60 -4.82 -9.91
C LYS A 252 5.26 -4.91 -9.17
N HIS A 253 4.79 -3.83 -8.61
CA HIS A 253 3.53 -3.74 -7.88
C HIS A 253 2.84 -2.40 -8.20
N GLY A 254 2.61 -1.49 -7.25
CA GLY A 254 1.93 -0.21 -7.51
C GLY A 254 2.65 0.68 -8.53
N GLY A 255 3.98 0.67 -8.57
CA GLY A 255 4.76 1.38 -9.58
C GLY A 255 4.54 0.90 -11.02
N ALA A 256 3.88 -0.24 -11.24
CA ALA A 256 3.52 -0.70 -12.58
C ALA A 256 2.50 0.23 -13.28
N ASN A 257 1.65 0.92 -12.52
CA ASN A 257 0.70 1.88 -13.07
C ASN A 257 1.39 3.11 -13.68
N GLU A 258 2.47 3.58 -13.07
CA GLU A 258 3.30 4.67 -13.60
C GLU A 258 3.91 4.28 -14.94
N VAL A 259 4.48 3.07 -15.00
CA VAL A 259 5.05 2.54 -16.25
C VAL A 259 3.99 2.37 -17.33
N ALA A 260 2.79 1.89 -16.97
CA ALA A 260 1.67 1.75 -17.91
C ALA A 260 1.25 3.11 -18.47
N PHE A 261 1.15 4.13 -17.62
CA PHE A 261 0.84 5.49 -18.04
C PHE A 261 1.91 6.08 -18.96
N ASP A 262 3.19 5.88 -18.64
CA ASP A 262 4.30 6.30 -19.50
C ASP A 262 4.32 5.57 -20.84
N VAL A 263 3.84 4.33 -20.89
CA VAL A 263 3.65 3.62 -22.16
C VAL A 263 2.52 4.25 -22.96
N GLN A 264 1.38 4.55 -22.33
CA GLN A 264 0.23 5.20 -23.01
C GLN A 264 0.60 6.56 -23.60
N LYS A 265 1.39 7.37 -22.91
CA LYS A 265 1.83 8.69 -23.38
C LYS A 265 2.67 8.67 -24.67
N ARG A 266 3.16 7.51 -25.09
CA ARG A 266 3.99 7.36 -26.30
C ARG A 266 3.18 7.38 -27.58
N TYR A 267 1.88 7.23 -27.49
CA TYR A 267 0.99 7.03 -28.63
C TYR A 267 -0.06 8.14 -28.69
N GLU A 268 -0.30 8.65 -29.88
CA GLU A 268 -1.34 9.64 -30.13
C GLU A 268 -2.67 8.99 -30.51
N THR A 269 -2.62 7.77 -31.08
CA THR A 269 -3.83 7.04 -31.51
C THR A 269 -3.82 5.59 -31.03
N PRO A 270 -5.02 4.96 -30.89
CA PRO A 270 -5.13 3.54 -30.57
C PRO A 270 -4.46 2.63 -31.61
N ASP A 271 -4.54 2.96 -32.90
CA ASP A 271 -3.97 2.16 -33.99
C ASP A 271 -2.44 2.14 -33.93
N GLU A 272 -1.82 3.28 -33.61
CA GLU A 272 -0.37 3.38 -33.39
C GLU A 272 0.04 2.52 -32.18
N ALA A 273 -0.70 2.60 -31.10
CA ALA A 273 -0.45 1.80 -29.91
C ALA A 273 -0.56 0.29 -30.20
N GLU A 274 -1.61 -0.13 -30.91
CA GLU A 274 -1.80 -1.52 -31.29
C GLU A 274 -0.66 -2.04 -32.18
N ALA A 275 -0.27 -1.30 -33.18
CA ALA A 275 0.81 -1.67 -34.11
C ALA A 275 2.15 -1.84 -33.38
N ASP A 276 2.51 -0.90 -32.47
CA ASP A 276 3.77 -0.97 -31.73
C ASP A 276 3.73 -2.10 -30.68
N ILE A 277 2.61 -2.29 -29.97
CA ILE A 277 2.46 -3.37 -28.99
C ILE A 277 2.57 -4.72 -29.69
N ARG A 278 1.88 -4.93 -30.81
CA ARG A 278 1.99 -6.17 -31.59
C ARG A 278 3.42 -6.45 -32.04
N ARG A 279 4.13 -5.41 -32.50
CA ARG A 279 5.54 -5.52 -32.88
C ARG A 279 6.41 -5.93 -31.70
N ARG A 280 6.23 -5.32 -30.52
CA ARG A 280 7.01 -5.63 -29.31
C ARG A 280 6.74 -7.04 -28.81
N VAL A 281 5.48 -7.50 -28.85
CA VAL A 281 5.11 -8.87 -28.51
C VAL A 281 5.81 -9.87 -29.42
N ALA A 282 5.87 -9.59 -30.72
CA ALA A 282 6.51 -10.47 -31.69
C ALA A 282 8.04 -10.58 -31.48
N VAL A 283 8.69 -9.51 -30.94
CA VAL A 283 10.15 -9.45 -30.75
C VAL A 283 10.59 -9.93 -29.36
N SER A 284 9.76 -9.79 -28.35
CA SER A 284 10.17 -10.15 -26.98
C SER A 284 8.97 -10.42 -26.07
N TYR A 285 8.68 -11.69 -25.88
CA TYR A 285 7.65 -12.16 -24.91
C TYR A 285 7.94 -11.74 -23.46
N THR A 286 9.13 -11.25 -23.15
CA THR A 286 9.60 -10.96 -21.78
C THR A 286 9.34 -9.53 -21.30
N HIS A 287 9.03 -8.58 -22.19
CA HIS A 287 8.87 -7.17 -21.83
C HIS A 287 7.42 -6.70 -21.70
N LEU A 288 6.43 -7.54 -22.04
CA LEU A 288 5.00 -7.25 -21.91
C LEU A 288 4.35 -7.88 -20.68
N ARG A 289 5.09 -8.60 -19.89
CA ARG A 289 4.69 -8.82 -18.51
C ARG A 289 4.89 -7.51 -17.76
N ALA A 290 4.04 -6.53 -18.05
CA ALA A 290 3.54 -5.68 -17.01
C ALA A 290 3.11 -6.68 -15.94
N HIS A 291 3.76 -6.62 -14.83
CA HIS A 291 3.70 -7.59 -13.76
C HIS A 291 2.26 -7.87 -13.38
N GLU A 292 1.60 -8.69 -14.18
CA GLU A 292 0.66 -9.57 -13.55
C GLU A 292 1.44 -10.29 -12.49
N THR A 293 1.13 -10.03 -11.30
CA THR A 293 1.04 -11.03 -10.29
C THR A 293 -0.05 -11.99 -10.75
N SER A 294 0.18 -12.70 -11.83
CA SER A 294 -0.53 -13.95 -12.05
C SER A 294 0.00 -14.90 -11.01
N LEU A 295 -0.51 -14.71 -9.84
CA LEU A 295 -0.61 -15.74 -8.83
C LEU A 295 -1.73 -16.65 -9.32
N HIS A 296 -1.37 -17.58 -10.17
CA HIS A 296 -2.14 -18.81 -10.34
C HIS A 296 -1.63 -19.83 -9.33
#